data_e73ae0a7db05d7c28797a6bf10665748
#
_entry.id   e73ae0a7db05d7c28797a6bf10665748
#
_cell.length_a   1.000
_cell.length_b   1.000
_cell.length_c   1.000
_cell.angle_alpha   90.00
_cell.angle_beta   90.00
_cell.angle_gamma   90.00
#
_symmetry.space_group_name_H-M   'P 1'
#
loop_
_entity.id
_entity.type
_entity.pdbx_description
1 polymer ?
#
loop_
_entity_poly.entity_id
_entity_poly.type
_entity_poly.pdbx_seq_one_letter_code
_entity_poly.pdbx_strand_id
1 'polypeptide(L)'
;MSEQSARKASKAVFHEMAPQDVSADGQAKTWITRGGNFAVCYSQVEPGAVLARENNPEEYMVILPPDGTTATIEAGGEKVEAGSDSLTIVPPGPSRIVATSKGVIARIFSKASDDIMAKA
;
A
#
# COMPACT_ATOMS: atom_id res chain seq x y z
N MET A 1 2.34 19.62 -26.09
CA MET A 1 3.48 19.70 -25.17
C MET A 1 3.52 18.51 -24.25
N SER A 2 4.61 17.82 -24.29
CA SER A 2 4.77 16.62 -23.49
C SER A 2 4.72 16.90 -21.99
N GLU A 3 5.27 18.02 -21.56
CA GLU A 3 5.24 18.36 -20.14
C GLU A 3 3.83 18.57 -19.62
N GLN A 4 2.97 19.20 -20.42
CA GLN A 4 1.60 19.37 -20.01
C GLN A 4 0.88 18.02 -19.94
N SER A 5 1.18 17.12 -20.89
CA SER A 5 0.63 15.78 -20.84
C SER A 5 1.06 15.03 -19.56
N ALA A 6 2.35 15.17 -19.19
CA ALA A 6 2.89 14.54 -17.99
C ALA A 6 2.27 15.08 -16.71
N ARG A 7 1.68 16.27 -16.76
CA ARG A 7 1.07 16.93 -15.62
C ARG A 7 -0.44 16.77 -15.54
N LYS A 8 -1.02 16.07 -16.49
CA LYS A 8 -2.46 15.81 -16.43
C LYS A 8 -2.77 14.97 -15.21
N ALA A 9 -3.89 15.26 -14.59
CA ALA A 9 -4.40 14.42 -13.53
C ALA A 9 -4.71 13.04 -14.08
N SER A 10 -4.45 12.03 -13.28
CA SER A 10 -4.80 10.66 -13.63
C SER A 10 -5.62 10.06 -12.50
N LYS A 11 -6.41 9.06 -12.83
CA LYS A 11 -7.24 8.38 -11.85
C LYS A 11 -7.20 6.87 -12.08
N ALA A 12 -7.44 6.13 -11.02
CA ALA A 12 -7.63 4.70 -11.09
C ALA A 12 -9.03 4.38 -10.61
N VAL A 13 -9.72 3.51 -11.33
CA VAL A 13 -11.06 3.04 -10.97
C VAL A 13 -10.91 1.54 -10.71
N PHE A 14 -10.75 1.18 -9.45
CA PHE A 14 -10.28 -0.16 -9.07
C PHE A 14 -11.23 -1.27 -9.49
N HIS A 15 -12.54 -1.04 -9.42
CA HIS A 15 -13.49 -2.07 -9.83
C HIS A 15 -13.54 -2.30 -11.35
N GLU A 16 -12.89 -1.42 -12.14
CA GLU A 16 -12.83 -1.55 -13.59
C GLU A 16 -11.48 -2.04 -14.08
N MET A 17 -10.53 -2.28 -13.18
CA MET A 17 -9.16 -2.64 -13.51
C MET A 17 -8.77 -3.93 -12.81
N ALA A 18 -7.96 -4.75 -13.46
CA ALA A 18 -7.38 -5.90 -12.80
C ALA A 18 -6.29 -5.45 -11.82
N PRO A 19 -6.16 -6.08 -10.65
CA PRO A 19 -5.08 -5.76 -9.74
C PRO A 19 -3.73 -6.15 -10.32
N GLN A 20 -2.69 -5.33 -10.07
CA GLN A 20 -1.33 -5.63 -10.53
C GLN A 20 -0.65 -6.68 -9.67
N ASP A 21 -1.13 -6.91 -8.45
CA ASP A 21 -0.53 -7.88 -7.55
C ASP A 21 -1.62 -8.60 -6.78
N VAL A 22 -1.53 -9.93 -6.75
CA VAL A 22 -2.46 -10.76 -5.96
C VAL A 22 -1.59 -11.72 -5.16
N SER A 23 -1.82 -11.77 -3.85
CA SER A 23 -1.08 -12.69 -2.98
C SER A 23 -1.37 -14.14 -3.38
N ALA A 24 -0.40 -15.03 -3.11
CA ALA A 24 -0.49 -16.45 -3.50
C ALA A 24 -1.72 -17.13 -2.90
N ASP A 25 -2.14 -16.72 -1.71
CA ASP A 25 -3.31 -17.27 -1.02
C ASP A 25 -4.61 -16.55 -1.39
N GLY A 26 -4.55 -15.51 -2.23
CA GLY A 26 -5.73 -14.75 -2.65
C GLY A 26 -6.27 -13.80 -1.60
N GLN A 27 -5.61 -13.65 -0.46
CA GLN A 27 -6.10 -12.85 0.66
C GLN A 27 -5.92 -11.35 0.44
N ALA A 28 -5.01 -10.95 -0.44
CA ALA A 28 -4.76 -9.54 -0.73
C ALA A 28 -4.70 -9.32 -2.24
N LYS A 29 -5.44 -8.31 -2.71
CA LYS A 29 -5.40 -7.85 -4.10
C LYS A 29 -4.99 -6.39 -4.08
N THR A 30 -3.95 -6.04 -4.83
CA THR A 30 -3.37 -4.71 -4.80
C THR A 30 -3.39 -4.06 -6.16
N TRP A 31 -3.91 -2.85 -6.22
CA TRP A 31 -3.84 -1.96 -7.37
C TRP A 31 -2.76 -0.94 -7.08
N ILE A 32 -1.92 -0.67 -8.08
CA ILE A 32 -0.78 0.23 -7.93
C ILE A 32 -0.92 1.37 -8.92
N THR A 33 -1.02 2.59 -8.41
CA THR A 33 -1.12 3.81 -9.19
C THR A 33 0.06 4.70 -8.85
N ARG A 34 0.75 5.21 -9.87
CA ARG A 34 1.94 6.01 -9.60
C ARG A 34 1.81 7.44 -10.12
N GLY A 35 2.44 8.37 -9.40
CA GLY A 35 2.81 9.67 -9.92
C GLY A 35 4.26 9.65 -10.39
N GLY A 36 4.87 10.81 -10.54
CA GLY A 36 6.29 10.90 -10.91
C GLY A 36 7.24 10.48 -9.80
N ASN A 37 6.86 10.78 -8.56
CA ASN A 37 7.75 10.61 -7.40
C ASN A 37 7.23 9.64 -6.35
N PHE A 38 6.08 9.02 -6.57
CA PHE A 38 5.46 8.15 -5.58
C PHE A 38 4.53 7.14 -6.24
N ALA A 39 4.16 6.13 -5.48
CA ALA A 39 3.13 5.19 -5.88
C ALA A 39 2.18 4.95 -4.71
N VAL A 40 0.90 4.75 -5.03
CA VAL A 40 -0.13 4.39 -4.08
C VAL A 40 -0.52 2.94 -4.33
N CYS A 41 -0.40 2.12 -3.30
CA CYS A 41 -0.88 0.73 -3.33
C CYS A 41 -2.20 0.66 -2.58
N TYR A 42 -3.25 0.37 -3.30
CA TYR A 42 -4.59 0.19 -2.75
C TYR A 42 -4.83 -1.31 -2.67
N SER A 43 -4.96 -1.84 -1.46
CA SER A 43 -5.10 -3.28 -1.27
C SER A 43 -6.44 -3.62 -0.64
N GLN A 44 -7.17 -4.52 -1.28
CA GLN A 44 -8.35 -5.15 -0.69
C GLN A 44 -7.86 -6.39 0.04
N VAL A 45 -8.16 -6.50 1.32
CA VAL A 45 -7.60 -7.54 2.19
C VAL A 45 -8.69 -8.31 2.91
N GLU A 46 -8.41 -9.60 3.14
CA GLU A 46 -9.19 -10.45 4.03
C GLU A 46 -8.45 -10.52 5.38
N PRO A 47 -9.14 -10.90 6.47
CA PRO A 47 -8.45 -11.09 7.75
C PRO A 47 -7.32 -12.10 7.60
N GLY A 48 -6.16 -11.76 8.13
CA GLY A 48 -4.97 -12.59 8.02
C GLY A 48 -4.09 -12.30 6.81
N ALA A 49 -4.54 -11.43 5.88
CA ALA A 49 -3.71 -11.03 4.74
C ALA A 49 -2.44 -10.35 5.23
N VAL A 50 -1.33 -10.62 4.56
CA VAL A 50 -0.03 -10.07 4.91
C VAL A 50 0.50 -9.22 3.77
N LEU A 51 0.88 -7.98 4.09
CA LEU A 51 1.55 -7.07 3.17
C LEU A 51 2.96 -6.84 3.73
N ALA A 52 3.94 -7.52 3.15
CA ALA A 52 5.31 -7.49 3.68
C ALA A 52 6.24 -6.73 2.74
N ARG A 53 7.25 -6.08 3.33
CA ARG A 53 8.40 -5.52 2.62
C ARG A 53 9.64 -6.14 3.23
N GLU A 54 10.53 -6.70 2.41
CA GLU A 54 11.73 -7.34 2.92
C GLU A 54 12.74 -6.31 3.38
N ASN A 55 12.91 -5.24 2.61
CA ASN A 55 13.86 -4.18 2.94
C ASN A 55 13.49 -2.92 2.16
N ASN A 56 12.47 -2.22 2.63
CA ASN A 56 12.03 -1.01 1.93
C ASN A 56 13.10 0.08 2.07
N PRO A 57 13.50 0.75 0.98
CA PRO A 57 14.61 1.69 1.02
C PRO A 57 14.32 2.97 1.81
N GLU A 58 13.07 3.39 1.88
CA GLU A 58 12.67 4.60 2.58
C GLU A 58 11.45 4.33 3.44
N GLU A 59 11.10 5.27 4.31
CA GLU A 59 9.84 5.15 5.05
C GLU A 59 8.65 5.20 4.08
N TYR A 60 7.55 4.62 4.49
CA TYR A 60 6.32 4.69 3.73
C TYR A 60 5.13 4.88 4.66
N MET A 61 4.00 5.27 4.08
CA MET A 61 2.78 5.55 4.84
C MET A 61 1.78 4.42 4.69
N VAL A 62 1.12 4.09 5.79
CA VAL A 62 -0.01 3.14 5.81
C VAL A 62 -1.23 3.91 6.26
N ILE A 63 -2.29 3.89 5.43
CA ILE A 63 -3.52 4.59 5.71
C ILE A 63 -4.65 3.57 5.82
N LEU A 64 -5.32 3.56 6.97
CA LEU A 64 -6.52 2.77 7.19
C LEU A 64 -7.72 3.71 7.18
N PRO A 65 -8.69 3.47 6.28
CA PRO A 65 -9.86 4.35 6.17
C PRO A 65 -10.80 4.18 7.37
N PRO A 66 -11.74 5.12 7.57
CA PRO A 66 -12.68 5.04 8.68
C PRO A 66 -13.86 4.10 8.39
N ASP A 67 -13.57 2.89 7.94
CA ASP A 67 -14.58 1.89 7.56
C ASP A 67 -14.52 0.64 8.42
N GLY A 68 -13.75 0.68 9.51
CA GLY A 68 -13.56 -0.47 10.39
C GLY A 68 -12.33 -1.31 10.08
N THR A 69 -11.56 -0.96 9.05
CA THR A 69 -10.33 -1.70 8.72
C THR A 69 -9.30 -1.54 9.84
N THR A 70 -8.76 -2.68 10.30
CA THR A 70 -7.74 -2.71 11.35
C THR A 70 -6.59 -3.61 10.92
N ALA A 71 -5.40 -3.36 11.46
CA ALA A 71 -4.21 -4.15 11.12
C ALA A 71 -3.18 -4.06 12.21
N THR A 72 -2.29 -5.05 12.24
CA THR A 72 -1.09 -5.05 13.07
C THR A 72 0.09 -4.75 12.18
N ILE A 73 0.93 -3.79 12.57
CA ILE A 73 2.09 -3.37 11.79
C ILE A 73 3.36 -3.66 12.59
N GLU A 74 4.27 -4.43 12.00
CA GLU A 74 5.55 -4.78 12.61
C GLU A 74 6.67 -4.16 11.80
N ALA A 75 7.50 -3.32 12.43
CA ALA A 75 8.64 -2.69 11.80
C ALA A 75 9.58 -2.13 12.86
N GLY A 76 10.87 -2.10 12.56
CA GLY A 76 11.86 -1.50 13.46
C GLY A 76 11.89 -2.15 14.84
N GLY A 77 11.55 -3.42 14.96
CA GLY A 77 11.50 -4.12 16.24
C GLY A 77 10.25 -3.81 17.07
N GLU A 78 9.31 -3.06 16.50
CA GLU A 78 8.08 -2.70 17.21
C GLU A 78 6.87 -3.32 16.55
N LYS A 79 5.81 -3.46 17.31
CA LYS A 79 4.51 -3.93 16.84
C LYS A 79 3.46 -2.91 17.22
N VAL A 80 2.72 -2.42 16.24
CA VAL A 80 1.70 -1.39 16.43
C VAL A 80 0.35 -1.95 16.00
N GLU A 81 -0.64 -1.79 16.87
CA GLU A 81 -2.02 -2.08 16.51
C GLU A 81 -2.62 -0.84 15.89
N ALA A 82 -2.89 -0.88 14.60
CA ALA A 82 -3.43 0.26 13.88
C ALA A 82 -4.95 0.11 13.78
N GLY A 83 -5.64 1.06 14.36
CA GLY A 83 -7.10 1.12 14.30
C GLY A 83 -7.57 1.81 13.04
N SER A 84 -8.87 1.73 12.81
CA SER A 84 -9.53 2.41 11.70
C SER A 84 -9.31 3.93 11.79
N ASP A 85 -9.31 4.59 10.63
CA ASP A 85 -9.13 6.05 10.54
C ASP A 85 -7.77 6.48 11.08
N SER A 86 -6.70 5.84 10.60
CA SER A 86 -5.35 6.12 11.09
C SER A 86 -4.34 6.21 9.94
N LEU A 87 -3.22 6.85 10.23
CA LEU A 87 -2.07 6.91 9.37
C LEU A 87 -0.84 6.50 10.18
N THR A 88 -0.09 5.54 9.67
CA THR A 88 1.14 5.07 10.32
C THR A 88 2.31 5.30 9.38
N ILE A 89 3.40 5.87 9.89
CA ILE A 89 4.66 6.00 9.16
C ILE A 89 5.52 4.79 9.52
N VAL A 90 5.90 4.03 8.52
CA VAL A 90 6.70 2.82 8.67
C VAL A 90 8.15 3.13 8.32
N PRO A 91 9.12 2.84 9.19
CA PRO A 91 10.53 3.15 8.92
C PRO A 91 11.09 2.29 7.77
N PRO A 92 12.24 2.69 7.21
CA PRO A 92 12.94 1.86 6.23
C PRO A 92 13.30 0.51 6.80
N GLY A 93 13.53 -0.44 5.92
CA GLY A 93 13.90 -1.80 6.31
C GLY A 93 12.73 -2.77 6.19
N PRO A 94 12.81 -3.90 6.88
CA PRO A 94 11.76 -4.89 6.82
C PRO A 94 10.51 -4.45 7.58
N SER A 95 9.36 -4.80 7.05
CA SER A 95 8.08 -4.51 7.70
C SER A 95 7.04 -5.54 7.30
N ARG A 96 6.00 -5.63 8.10
CA ARG A 96 4.94 -6.59 7.89
C ARG A 96 3.63 -6.00 8.41
N ILE A 97 2.62 -5.99 7.56
CA ILE A 97 1.28 -5.56 7.92
C ILE A 97 0.39 -6.80 7.86
N VAL A 98 -0.29 -7.11 8.96
CA VAL A 98 -1.24 -8.21 8.99
C VAL A 98 -2.63 -7.62 9.18
N ALA A 99 -3.51 -7.83 8.21
CA ALA A 99 -4.89 -7.37 8.32
C ALA A 99 -5.61 -8.15 9.41
N THR A 100 -6.24 -7.44 10.32
CA THR A 100 -7.02 -8.06 11.40
C THR A 100 -8.52 -7.96 11.15
N SER A 101 -8.89 -7.31 10.05
CA SER A 101 -10.27 -7.26 9.56
C SER A 101 -10.25 -7.28 8.05
N LYS A 102 -11.40 -7.56 7.45
CA LYS A 102 -11.62 -7.35 6.02
C LYS A 102 -11.70 -5.86 5.76
N GLY A 103 -11.12 -5.39 4.66
CA GLY A 103 -11.23 -3.99 4.29
C GLY A 103 -10.19 -3.56 3.29
N VAL A 104 -9.77 -2.31 3.41
CA VAL A 104 -8.85 -1.66 2.48
C VAL A 104 -7.67 -1.11 3.25
N ILE A 105 -6.47 -1.39 2.76
CA ILE A 105 -5.24 -0.80 3.28
C ILE A 105 -4.57 -0.05 2.15
N ALA A 106 -4.35 1.25 2.34
CA ALA A 106 -3.62 2.06 1.37
C ALA A 106 -2.20 2.29 1.87
N ARG A 107 -1.24 2.16 0.96
CA ARG A 107 0.18 2.44 1.27
C ARG A 107 0.70 3.41 0.24
N ILE A 108 1.52 4.36 0.70
CA ILE A 108 2.15 5.35 -0.19
C ILE A 108 3.65 5.18 -0.10
N PHE A 109 4.26 4.86 -1.23
CA PHE A 109 5.70 4.63 -1.35
C PHE A 109 6.35 5.74 -2.16
N SER A 110 7.59 6.08 -1.84
CA SER A 110 8.37 6.99 -2.67
C SER A 110 8.88 6.26 -3.92
N LYS A 111 9.40 7.02 -4.88
CA LYS A 111 9.96 6.45 -6.11
C LYS A 111 11.18 5.55 -5.84
N ALA A 112 11.76 5.61 -4.64
CA ALA A 112 12.88 4.75 -4.29
C ALA A 112 12.47 3.28 -4.17
N SER A 113 11.19 3.00 -4.00
CA SER A 113 10.66 1.62 -4.02
C SER A 113 10.51 1.15 -5.45
N ASP A 114 11.62 0.79 -6.08
CA ASP A 114 11.70 0.48 -7.51
C ASP A 114 10.78 -0.65 -7.92
N ASP A 115 10.65 -1.68 -7.11
CA ASP A 115 9.80 -2.83 -7.41
C ASP A 115 8.33 -2.45 -7.48
N ILE A 116 7.89 -1.54 -6.60
CA ILE A 116 6.53 -1.03 -6.61
C ILE A 116 6.32 -0.15 -7.84
N MET A 117 7.24 0.76 -8.10
CA MET A 117 7.14 1.68 -9.24
C MET A 117 7.08 0.93 -10.57
N ALA A 118 7.79 -0.18 -10.67
CA ALA A 118 7.86 -0.98 -11.89
C ALA A 118 6.54 -1.70 -12.19
N LYS A 119 5.74 -2.00 -11.18
CA LYS A 119 4.45 -2.67 -11.36
C LYS A 119 3.30 -1.71 -11.66
N ALA A 120 3.52 -0.43 -11.44
CA ALA A 120 2.45 0.58 -11.56
C ALA A 120 2.09 0.88 -13.01
#